data_2185e295b40c975787638c5b493ca313
#
_entry.id   2185e295b40c975787638c5b493ca313
#
_cell.length_a   1.000
_cell.length_b   1.000
_cell.length_c   1.000
_cell.angle_alpha   90.00
_cell.angle_beta   90.00
_cell.angle_gamma   90.00
#
_symmetry.space_group_name_H-M   'P 1'
#
loop_
_entity.id
_entity.type
_entity.pdbx_description
1 polymer ?
#
loop_
_entity_poly.entity_id
_entity_poly.type
_entity_poly.pdbx_seq_one_letter_code
_entity_poly.pdbx_strand_id
1 'polypeptide(L)'
;MIRGAIIKLSKKEDLTYQEAYECMNEIMDDQASDIQKAAYLTALSLKGETIDEITASAKGMREHCVKLLNDQDVLEIVGTGGDGSNSFNISTTSSIVIASGGVKVAKHGNRAASSKSGAADCLEALGVDITINEKRSKELLNDINICFLFAQNYHLAMKYVASVRKELGIRTVFNTLGPLTNPAGATYQVMGVYDESLVEPLAQVLSNLGVKRAMVVYGRDGLDEISASNETFVCEINENQFKTYTISPEQFGLQRCLKDELVGGTPKENAQITRDVLNGKQGGSRTAVLMNAGAGLYIGGKVDSLQAGIDLAAELIDSGKANEKLEEFIKESNK
;
A
#
# COMPACT_ATOMS: atom_id res chain seq x y z
N MET A 1 -25.89 -14.10 7.94
CA MET A 1 -25.37 -13.03 8.84
C MET A 1 -25.65 -11.63 8.30
N ILE A 2 -25.37 -11.34 7.03
CA ILE A 2 -25.40 -9.98 6.43
C ILE A 2 -26.73 -9.22 6.60
N ARG A 3 -27.89 -9.90 6.53
CA ARG A 3 -29.21 -9.25 6.75
C ARG A 3 -29.34 -8.68 8.16
N GLY A 4 -28.88 -9.39 9.18
CA GLY A 4 -28.89 -8.92 10.57
C GLY A 4 -27.95 -7.73 10.77
N ALA A 5 -26.76 -7.80 10.15
CA ALA A 5 -25.79 -6.72 10.17
C ALA A 5 -26.34 -5.43 9.53
N ILE A 6 -27.02 -5.53 8.38
CA ILE A 6 -27.68 -4.37 7.75
C ILE A 6 -28.68 -3.70 8.70
N ILE A 7 -29.48 -4.48 9.44
CA ILE A 7 -30.45 -3.96 10.41
C ILE A 7 -29.74 -3.20 11.55
N LYS A 8 -28.62 -3.73 12.07
CA LYS A 8 -27.82 -3.05 13.10
C LYS A 8 -27.21 -1.75 12.56
N LEU A 9 -26.54 -1.82 11.43
CA LEU A 9 -25.88 -0.67 10.79
C LEU A 9 -26.88 0.44 10.43
N SER A 10 -28.13 0.10 10.03
CA SER A 10 -29.18 1.09 9.75
C SER A 10 -29.60 1.89 10.97
N LYS A 11 -29.33 1.38 12.18
CA LYS A 11 -29.54 2.06 13.47
C LYS A 11 -28.27 2.74 13.98
N LYS A 12 -27.20 2.75 13.19
CA LYS A 12 -25.85 3.21 13.56
C LYS A 12 -25.21 2.43 14.71
N GLU A 13 -25.59 1.17 14.88
CA GLU A 13 -25.00 0.26 15.85
C GLU A 13 -23.74 -0.38 15.24
N ASP A 14 -22.68 -0.53 16.05
CA ASP A 14 -21.46 -1.19 15.64
C ASP A 14 -21.65 -2.70 15.52
N LEU A 15 -20.95 -3.30 14.54
CA LEU A 15 -20.85 -4.75 14.47
C LEU A 15 -19.72 -5.22 15.40
N THR A 16 -19.91 -6.40 15.99
CA THR A 16 -18.82 -7.10 16.61
C THR A 16 -17.82 -7.58 15.53
N TYR A 17 -16.58 -7.85 15.94
CA TYR A 17 -15.57 -8.47 15.07
C TYR A 17 -16.12 -9.69 14.32
N GLN A 18 -16.81 -10.60 15.05
CA GLN A 18 -17.35 -11.83 14.47
C GLN A 18 -18.44 -11.56 13.42
N GLU A 19 -19.35 -10.62 13.68
CA GLU A 19 -20.41 -10.24 12.73
C GLU A 19 -19.81 -9.65 11.44
N ALA A 20 -18.84 -8.76 11.55
CA ALA A 20 -18.16 -8.15 10.40
C ALA A 20 -17.36 -9.19 9.61
N TYR A 21 -16.67 -10.10 10.29
CA TYR A 21 -15.91 -11.21 9.68
C TYR A 21 -16.83 -12.14 8.90
N GLU A 22 -17.94 -12.57 9.46
CA GLU A 22 -18.91 -13.44 8.80
C GLU A 22 -19.57 -12.75 7.60
N CYS A 23 -19.90 -11.46 7.70
CA CYS A 23 -20.43 -10.70 6.58
C CYS A 23 -19.43 -10.61 5.43
N MET A 24 -18.15 -10.39 5.72
CA MET A 24 -17.12 -10.36 4.69
C MET A 24 -16.97 -11.73 4.02
N ASN A 25 -17.01 -12.82 4.77
CA ASN A 25 -16.99 -14.17 4.20
C ASN A 25 -18.22 -14.43 3.31
N GLU A 26 -19.44 -14.08 3.72
CA GLU A 26 -20.63 -14.19 2.87
C GLU A 26 -20.50 -13.41 1.55
N ILE A 27 -19.83 -12.24 1.59
CA ILE A 27 -19.56 -11.43 0.39
C ILE A 27 -18.52 -12.13 -0.52
N MET A 28 -17.42 -12.60 0.07
CA MET A 28 -16.31 -13.21 -0.67
C MET A 28 -16.66 -14.62 -1.21
N ASP A 29 -17.61 -15.32 -0.60
CA ASP A 29 -18.16 -16.62 -1.04
C ASP A 29 -19.34 -16.48 -2.02
N ASP A 30 -19.72 -15.25 -2.40
CA ASP A 30 -20.87 -14.93 -3.24
C ASP A 30 -22.22 -15.44 -2.70
N GLN A 31 -22.34 -15.51 -1.36
CA GLN A 31 -23.57 -15.93 -0.69
C GLN A 31 -24.54 -14.77 -0.47
N ALA A 32 -24.07 -13.53 -0.49
CA ALA A 32 -24.89 -12.33 -0.40
C ALA A 32 -25.32 -11.85 -1.79
N SER A 33 -26.59 -11.45 -1.94
CA SER A 33 -27.06 -10.81 -3.16
C SER A 33 -26.43 -9.41 -3.35
N ASP A 34 -26.38 -8.90 -4.58
CA ASP A 34 -25.86 -7.57 -4.87
C ASP A 34 -26.60 -6.46 -4.10
N ILE A 35 -27.92 -6.62 -3.89
CA ILE A 35 -28.73 -5.71 -3.06
C ILE A 35 -28.24 -5.73 -1.61
N GLN A 36 -27.93 -6.90 -1.06
CA GLN A 36 -27.43 -7.03 0.31
C GLN A 36 -26.02 -6.47 0.43
N LYS A 37 -25.13 -6.76 -0.56
CA LYS A 37 -23.78 -6.18 -0.61
C LYS A 37 -23.84 -4.65 -0.65
N ALA A 38 -24.67 -4.08 -1.52
CA ALA A 38 -24.86 -2.63 -1.64
C ALA A 38 -25.39 -2.00 -0.33
N ALA A 39 -26.42 -2.60 0.27
CA ALA A 39 -26.98 -2.12 1.52
C ALA A 39 -25.97 -2.17 2.67
N TYR A 40 -25.24 -3.28 2.81
CA TYR A 40 -24.21 -3.47 3.83
C TYR A 40 -23.08 -2.44 3.70
N LEU A 41 -22.50 -2.34 2.51
CA LEU A 41 -21.38 -1.43 2.27
C LEU A 41 -21.77 0.03 2.46
N THR A 42 -22.97 0.41 2.01
CA THR A 42 -23.48 1.78 2.19
C THR A 42 -23.76 2.09 3.65
N ALA A 43 -24.44 1.19 4.37
CA ALA A 43 -24.76 1.41 5.78
C ALA A 43 -23.52 1.45 6.67
N LEU A 44 -22.51 0.59 6.40
CA LEU A 44 -21.24 0.57 7.11
C LEU A 44 -20.46 1.87 6.87
N SER A 45 -20.38 2.32 5.62
CA SER A 45 -19.70 3.58 5.26
C SER A 45 -20.38 4.81 5.89
N LEU A 46 -21.74 4.87 5.91
CA LEU A 46 -22.49 5.99 6.51
C LEU A 46 -22.38 6.02 8.04
N LYS A 47 -22.23 4.86 8.67
CA LYS A 47 -21.98 4.78 10.12
C LYS A 47 -20.54 5.21 10.46
N GLY A 48 -19.60 4.89 9.60
CA GLY A 48 -18.16 4.94 9.85
C GLY A 48 -17.66 3.62 10.45
N GLU A 49 -16.64 3.05 9.86
CA GLU A 49 -16.07 1.75 10.24
C GLU A 49 -15.29 1.85 11.55
N THR A 50 -15.49 0.90 12.45
CA THR A 50 -14.66 0.73 13.66
C THR A 50 -13.38 -0.06 13.34
N ILE A 51 -12.38 0.02 14.23
CA ILE A 51 -11.14 -0.77 14.14
C ILE A 51 -11.45 -2.27 14.03
N ASP A 52 -12.40 -2.77 14.83
CA ASP A 52 -12.79 -4.18 14.81
C ASP A 52 -13.45 -4.58 13.50
N GLU A 53 -14.34 -3.75 12.95
CA GLU A 53 -15.00 -3.98 11.66
C GLU A 53 -14.01 -4.00 10.50
N ILE A 54 -13.02 -3.08 10.48
CA ILE A 54 -11.97 -3.05 9.46
C ILE A 54 -11.06 -4.27 9.61
N THR A 55 -10.63 -4.59 10.85
CA THR A 55 -9.76 -5.73 11.13
C THR A 55 -10.41 -7.05 10.69
N ALA A 56 -11.68 -7.24 11.07
CA ALA A 56 -12.46 -8.42 10.71
C ALA A 56 -12.66 -8.55 9.20
N SER A 57 -12.97 -7.44 8.52
CA SER A 57 -13.13 -7.39 7.07
C SER A 57 -11.81 -7.74 6.35
N ALA A 58 -10.69 -7.18 6.81
CA ALA A 58 -9.36 -7.50 6.27
C ALA A 58 -9.01 -8.99 6.48
N LYS A 59 -9.32 -9.54 7.66
CA LYS A 59 -9.08 -10.96 7.96
C LYS A 59 -9.89 -11.88 7.05
N GLY A 60 -11.18 -11.62 6.88
CA GLY A 60 -12.04 -12.37 5.97
C GLY A 60 -11.52 -12.31 4.52
N MET A 61 -11.13 -11.13 4.03
CA MET A 61 -10.58 -10.99 2.69
C MET A 61 -9.23 -11.71 2.51
N ARG A 62 -8.33 -11.70 3.53
CA ARG A 62 -7.05 -12.46 3.52
C ARG A 62 -7.24 -13.97 3.43
N GLU A 63 -8.35 -14.50 3.94
CA GLU A 63 -8.64 -15.93 3.89
C GLU A 63 -9.08 -16.40 2.51
N HIS A 64 -9.64 -15.51 1.72
CA HIS A 64 -10.10 -15.76 0.34
C HIS A 64 -9.06 -15.38 -0.73
N CYS A 65 -7.86 -14.94 -0.35
CA CYS A 65 -6.82 -14.64 -1.32
C CYS A 65 -5.95 -15.86 -1.65
N VAL A 66 -5.38 -15.89 -2.84
CA VAL A 66 -4.26 -16.77 -3.18
C VAL A 66 -3.07 -16.33 -2.36
N LYS A 67 -2.55 -17.19 -1.47
CA LYS A 67 -1.48 -16.83 -0.54
C LYS A 67 -0.12 -17.07 -1.17
N LEU A 68 0.76 -16.08 -1.07
CA LEU A 68 2.19 -16.27 -1.28
C LEU A 68 2.80 -16.74 0.04
N LEU A 69 2.84 -18.06 0.25
CA LEU A 69 3.37 -18.64 1.48
C LEU A 69 4.88 -18.41 1.57
N ASN A 70 5.31 -17.70 2.59
CA ASN A 70 6.70 -17.47 2.93
C ASN A 70 6.88 -17.53 4.46
N ASP A 71 8.09 -17.78 4.92
CA ASP A 71 8.49 -17.88 6.32
C ASP A 71 9.40 -16.72 6.76
N GLN A 72 9.44 -15.66 5.96
CA GLN A 72 10.33 -14.52 6.15
C GLN A 72 9.55 -13.26 6.45
N ASP A 73 10.20 -12.35 7.16
CA ASP A 73 9.69 -11.00 7.31
C ASP A 73 9.82 -10.26 5.97
N VAL A 74 8.70 -9.73 5.47
CA VAL A 74 8.64 -8.98 4.22
C VAL A 74 7.99 -7.62 4.44
N LEU A 75 8.43 -6.64 3.66
CA LEU A 75 7.92 -5.28 3.69
C LEU A 75 6.89 -5.08 2.57
N GLU A 76 5.81 -4.41 2.92
CA GLU A 76 4.89 -3.73 2.00
C GLU A 76 5.12 -2.23 2.04
N ILE A 77 5.12 -1.58 0.88
CA ILE A 77 5.00 -0.12 0.77
C ILE A 77 3.87 0.22 -0.19
N VAL A 78 2.83 0.91 0.31
CA VAL A 78 1.57 1.10 -0.41
C VAL A 78 0.76 2.26 0.15
N GLY A 79 0.07 3.00 -0.72
CA GLY A 79 -0.98 3.94 -0.33
C GLY A 79 -2.37 3.31 -0.49
N THR A 80 -3.36 3.88 0.20
CA THR A 80 -4.79 3.52 0.01
C THR A 80 -5.30 3.85 -1.37
N GLY A 81 -4.67 4.83 -2.02
CA GLY A 81 -5.20 5.47 -3.22
C GLY A 81 -6.38 6.40 -2.91
N GLY A 82 -6.90 7.03 -3.96
CA GLY A 82 -8.10 7.86 -3.84
C GLY A 82 -7.85 9.22 -3.15
N ASP A 83 -6.61 9.62 -2.99
CA ASP A 83 -6.17 10.89 -2.41
C ASP A 83 -6.37 12.11 -3.35
N GLY A 84 -6.59 11.85 -4.63
CA GLY A 84 -6.79 12.90 -5.65
C GLY A 84 -5.52 13.67 -6.04
N SER A 85 -4.35 13.28 -5.54
CA SER A 85 -3.08 13.97 -5.77
C SER A 85 -2.58 13.84 -7.21
N ASN A 86 -2.94 12.74 -7.89
CA ASN A 86 -2.37 12.35 -9.19
C ASN A 86 -0.84 12.28 -9.16
N SER A 87 -0.25 11.91 -8.03
CA SER A 87 1.21 11.76 -7.89
C SER A 87 1.75 10.70 -8.85
N PHE A 88 3.05 10.83 -9.21
CA PHE A 88 3.72 9.70 -9.84
C PHE A 88 3.78 8.50 -8.89
N ASN A 89 4.17 7.32 -9.40
CA ASN A 89 4.15 6.09 -8.61
C ASN A 89 5.29 6.05 -7.56
N ILE A 90 5.18 6.89 -6.50
CA ILE A 90 6.18 7.09 -5.45
C ILE A 90 6.51 5.76 -4.76
N SER A 91 5.49 5.08 -4.20
CA SER A 91 5.71 3.81 -3.49
C SER A 91 6.27 2.71 -4.40
N THR A 92 5.90 2.69 -5.70
CA THR A 92 6.46 1.74 -6.67
C THR A 92 7.94 2.00 -6.90
N THR A 93 8.34 3.26 -7.13
CA THR A 93 9.74 3.64 -7.29
C THR A 93 10.54 3.35 -6.01
N SER A 94 9.98 3.71 -4.85
CA SER A 94 10.59 3.45 -3.54
C SER A 94 10.80 1.97 -3.27
N SER A 95 9.88 1.09 -3.70
CA SER A 95 10.01 -0.37 -3.51
C SER A 95 11.26 -0.95 -4.15
N ILE A 96 11.67 -0.41 -5.30
CA ILE A 96 12.88 -0.83 -6.02
C ILE A 96 14.14 -0.40 -5.25
N VAL A 97 14.17 0.85 -4.74
CA VAL A 97 15.27 1.35 -3.90
C VAL A 97 15.39 0.53 -2.61
N ILE A 98 14.28 0.25 -1.93
CA ILE A 98 14.26 -0.55 -0.70
C ILE A 98 14.82 -1.95 -0.97
N ALA A 99 14.39 -2.60 -2.04
CA ALA A 99 14.85 -3.93 -2.41
C ALA A 99 16.36 -3.94 -2.77
N SER A 100 16.87 -2.87 -3.40
CA SER A 100 18.31 -2.74 -3.70
C SER A 100 19.16 -2.63 -2.43
N GLY A 101 18.56 -2.15 -1.31
CA GLY A 101 19.15 -2.14 0.02
C GLY A 101 19.10 -3.49 0.75
N GLY A 102 18.53 -4.52 0.14
CA GLY A 102 18.47 -5.88 0.69
C GLY A 102 17.31 -6.12 1.67
N VAL A 103 16.29 -5.28 1.67
CA VAL A 103 15.01 -5.57 2.33
C VAL A 103 14.11 -6.34 1.36
N LYS A 104 13.45 -7.38 1.83
CA LYS A 104 12.51 -8.15 1.01
C LYS A 104 11.19 -7.40 0.87
N VAL A 105 10.84 -7.02 -0.35
CA VAL A 105 9.65 -6.24 -0.67
C VAL A 105 8.65 -7.10 -1.45
N ALA A 106 7.50 -7.36 -0.84
CA ALA A 106 6.35 -7.98 -1.51
C ALA A 106 5.31 -6.89 -1.82
N LYS A 107 5.51 -6.17 -2.91
CA LYS A 107 4.64 -5.05 -3.27
C LYS A 107 3.32 -5.54 -3.81
N HIS A 108 2.22 -5.29 -3.09
CA HIS A 108 0.88 -5.51 -3.57
C HIS A 108 0.35 -4.26 -4.29
N GLY A 109 -0.36 -4.44 -5.39
CA GLY A 109 -0.88 -3.30 -6.12
C GLY A 109 -1.83 -3.69 -7.26
N ASN A 110 -2.46 -2.67 -7.84
CA ASN A 110 -3.45 -2.83 -8.90
C ASN A 110 -3.21 -1.81 -10.02
N ARG A 111 -4.00 -1.91 -11.08
CA ARG A 111 -4.14 -0.86 -12.10
C ARG A 111 -4.81 0.38 -11.51
N ALA A 112 -4.69 1.49 -12.21
CA ALA A 112 -5.34 2.73 -11.82
C ALA A 112 -6.86 2.56 -11.67
N ALA A 113 -7.40 3.12 -10.57
CA ALA A 113 -8.85 3.22 -10.35
C ALA A 113 -9.37 4.63 -10.64
N SER A 114 -8.70 5.65 -10.11
CA SER A 114 -9.06 7.06 -10.28
C SER A 114 -7.90 7.93 -10.81
N SER A 115 -6.66 7.49 -10.66
CA SER A 115 -5.45 8.13 -11.19
C SER A 115 -5.22 7.75 -12.66
N LYS A 116 -4.20 8.35 -13.29
CA LYS A 116 -3.79 8.03 -14.67
C LYS A 116 -2.90 6.79 -14.78
N SER A 117 -2.26 6.36 -13.69
CA SER A 117 -1.33 5.23 -13.65
C SER A 117 -1.32 4.59 -12.26
N GLY A 118 -1.71 3.32 -12.16
CA GLY A 118 -1.56 2.51 -10.96
C GLY A 118 -0.17 1.86 -10.89
N ALA A 119 0.12 1.18 -9.79
CA ALA A 119 1.41 0.47 -9.61
C ALA A 119 1.66 -0.56 -10.72
N ALA A 120 0.62 -1.35 -11.07
CA ALA A 120 0.68 -2.35 -12.14
C ALA A 120 0.98 -1.72 -13.50
N ASP A 121 0.31 -0.59 -13.82
CA ASP A 121 0.47 0.10 -15.09
C ASP A 121 1.90 0.66 -15.26
N CYS A 122 2.45 1.22 -14.18
CA CYS A 122 3.82 1.74 -14.16
C CYS A 122 4.86 0.63 -14.32
N LEU A 123 4.72 -0.49 -13.58
CA LEU A 123 5.64 -1.63 -13.67
C LEU A 123 5.61 -2.28 -15.05
N GLU A 124 4.43 -2.46 -15.64
CA GLU A 124 4.28 -2.96 -17.01
C GLU A 124 4.94 -2.02 -18.04
N ALA A 125 4.79 -0.69 -17.88
CA ALA A 125 5.46 0.29 -18.72
C ALA A 125 6.99 0.33 -18.52
N LEU A 126 7.50 -0.09 -17.36
CA LEU A 126 8.92 -0.29 -17.09
C LEU A 126 9.47 -1.56 -17.75
N GLY A 127 8.59 -2.52 -18.11
CA GLY A 127 8.95 -3.80 -18.73
C GLY A 127 8.88 -5.00 -17.77
N VAL A 128 8.36 -4.84 -16.55
CA VAL A 128 8.17 -5.94 -15.60
C VAL A 128 6.97 -6.77 -16.01
N ASP A 129 7.10 -8.10 -16.06
CA ASP A 129 5.93 -8.97 -16.20
C ASP A 129 5.17 -9.03 -14.86
N ILE A 130 3.98 -8.42 -14.84
CA ILE A 130 3.10 -8.35 -13.68
C ILE A 130 2.14 -9.54 -13.58
N THR A 131 2.14 -10.44 -14.57
CA THR A 131 1.19 -11.55 -14.68
C THR A 131 1.72 -12.88 -14.14
N ILE A 132 2.92 -12.88 -13.61
CA ILE A 132 3.58 -14.06 -13.02
C ILE A 132 2.74 -14.65 -11.88
N ASN A 133 2.81 -15.97 -11.73
CA ASN A 133 2.09 -16.70 -10.69
C ASN A 133 2.78 -16.60 -9.32
N GLU A 134 2.12 -17.11 -8.28
CA GLU A 134 2.60 -17.06 -6.89
C GLU A 134 3.94 -17.79 -6.69
N LYS A 135 4.19 -18.86 -7.42
CA LYS A 135 5.47 -19.59 -7.36
C LYS A 135 6.61 -18.73 -7.85
N ARG A 136 6.45 -18.09 -9.03
CA ARG A 136 7.46 -17.21 -9.59
C ARG A 136 7.65 -15.95 -8.75
N SER A 137 6.58 -15.39 -8.21
CA SER A 137 6.64 -14.27 -7.26
C SER A 137 7.47 -14.63 -6.02
N LYS A 138 7.32 -15.85 -5.49
CA LYS A 138 8.13 -16.33 -4.36
C LYS A 138 9.60 -16.49 -4.71
N GLU A 139 9.91 -17.03 -5.89
CA GLU A 139 11.28 -17.13 -6.40
C GLU A 139 11.93 -15.74 -6.48
N LEU A 140 11.27 -14.76 -7.12
CA LEU A 140 11.77 -13.39 -7.21
C LEU A 140 12.01 -12.77 -5.81
N LEU A 141 11.07 -12.93 -4.89
CA LEU A 141 11.22 -12.43 -3.52
C LEU A 141 12.45 -13.01 -2.82
N ASN A 142 12.76 -14.27 -3.06
CA ASN A 142 13.92 -14.94 -2.47
C ASN A 142 15.23 -14.55 -3.15
N ASP A 143 15.25 -14.50 -4.48
CA ASP A 143 16.47 -14.38 -5.27
C ASP A 143 16.90 -12.92 -5.41
N ILE A 144 15.94 -12.01 -5.60
CA ILE A 144 16.22 -10.60 -5.89
C ILE A 144 15.56 -9.61 -4.91
N ASN A 145 14.97 -10.09 -3.81
CA ASN A 145 14.33 -9.31 -2.75
C ASN A 145 13.13 -8.45 -3.18
N ILE A 146 12.53 -8.67 -4.34
CA ILE A 146 11.34 -7.93 -4.77
C ILE A 146 10.43 -8.82 -5.60
N CYS A 147 9.13 -8.74 -5.32
CA CYS A 147 8.09 -9.24 -6.22
C CYS A 147 6.92 -8.26 -6.29
N PHE A 148 6.14 -8.36 -7.35
CA PHE A 148 4.88 -7.64 -7.48
C PHE A 148 3.70 -8.62 -7.41
N LEU A 149 2.78 -8.35 -6.50
CA LEU A 149 1.58 -9.13 -6.29
C LEU A 149 0.40 -8.39 -6.94
N PHE A 150 0.10 -8.74 -8.19
CA PHE A 150 -0.98 -8.10 -8.94
C PHE A 150 -2.33 -8.48 -8.34
N ALA A 151 -3.05 -7.52 -7.77
CA ALA A 151 -4.27 -7.76 -6.98
C ALA A 151 -5.31 -8.63 -7.69
N GLN A 152 -5.44 -8.52 -9.02
CA GLN A 152 -6.41 -9.32 -9.79
C GLN A 152 -6.06 -10.81 -9.82
N ASN A 153 -4.78 -11.18 -9.70
CA ASN A 153 -4.34 -12.57 -9.68
C ASN A 153 -4.49 -13.20 -8.27
N TYR A 154 -4.46 -12.38 -7.23
CA TYR A 154 -4.47 -12.87 -5.84
C TYR A 154 -5.83 -12.76 -5.15
N HIS A 155 -6.63 -11.73 -5.45
CA HIS A 155 -7.94 -11.51 -4.84
C HIS A 155 -9.09 -11.86 -5.78
N LEU A 156 -9.17 -13.13 -6.18
CA LEU A 156 -10.15 -13.60 -7.15
C LEU A 156 -11.61 -13.39 -6.71
N ALA A 157 -11.88 -13.41 -5.41
CA ALA A 157 -13.20 -13.18 -4.84
C ALA A 157 -13.71 -11.73 -5.02
N MET A 158 -12.81 -10.78 -5.31
CA MET A 158 -13.21 -9.40 -5.60
C MET A 158 -14.15 -9.24 -6.78
N LYS A 159 -14.18 -10.21 -7.72
CA LYS A 159 -15.14 -10.25 -8.82
C LYS A 159 -16.60 -10.23 -8.34
N TYR A 160 -16.88 -10.77 -7.15
CA TYR A 160 -18.23 -10.85 -6.58
C TYR A 160 -18.75 -9.54 -5.99
N VAL A 161 -17.90 -8.53 -5.86
CA VAL A 161 -18.26 -7.22 -5.30
C VAL A 161 -17.89 -6.05 -6.21
N ALA A 162 -17.14 -6.32 -7.30
CA ALA A 162 -16.61 -5.26 -8.17
C ALA A 162 -17.71 -4.45 -8.87
N SER A 163 -18.78 -5.11 -9.39
CA SER A 163 -19.92 -4.45 -10.02
C SER A 163 -20.64 -3.55 -9.03
N VAL A 164 -20.94 -4.07 -7.83
CA VAL A 164 -21.63 -3.33 -6.76
C VAL A 164 -20.83 -2.09 -6.36
N ARG A 165 -19.52 -2.20 -6.16
CA ARG A 165 -18.66 -1.06 -5.82
C ARG A 165 -18.65 0.00 -6.91
N LYS A 166 -18.59 -0.44 -8.19
CA LYS A 166 -18.61 0.46 -9.35
C LYS A 166 -19.91 1.24 -9.45
N GLU A 167 -21.06 0.57 -9.25
CA GLU A 167 -22.39 1.17 -9.33
C GLU A 167 -22.65 2.11 -8.14
N LEU A 168 -22.21 1.76 -6.94
CA LEU A 168 -22.31 2.62 -5.76
C LEU A 168 -21.57 3.95 -5.94
N GLY A 169 -20.37 3.93 -6.53
CA GLY A 169 -19.58 5.13 -6.79
C GLY A 169 -19.16 5.91 -5.54
N ILE A 170 -19.30 5.32 -4.35
CA ILE A 170 -18.90 5.91 -3.07
C ILE A 170 -17.70 5.17 -2.46
N ARG A 171 -17.04 5.80 -1.49
CA ARG A 171 -16.05 5.11 -0.67
C ARG A 171 -16.74 4.11 0.25
N THR A 172 -16.14 2.96 0.41
CA THR A 172 -16.57 1.87 1.30
C THR A 172 -15.37 1.30 2.02
N VAL A 173 -15.55 0.38 2.95
CA VAL A 173 -14.47 -0.32 3.65
C VAL A 173 -13.41 -0.89 2.68
N PHE A 174 -13.79 -1.28 1.47
CA PHE A 174 -12.84 -1.76 0.45
C PHE A 174 -11.79 -0.73 0.00
N ASN A 175 -11.98 0.56 0.27
CA ASN A 175 -10.98 1.58 -0.04
C ASN A 175 -9.80 1.57 0.95
N THR A 176 -9.99 0.99 2.14
CA THR A 176 -8.93 0.81 3.14
C THR A 176 -8.37 -0.61 3.16
N LEU A 177 -9.11 -1.61 2.64
CA LEU A 177 -8.72 -3.02 2.72
C LEU A 177 -7.54 -3.40 1.82
N GLY A 178 -7.32 -2.72 0.69
CA GLY A 178 -6.23 -3.04 -0.23
C GLY A 178 -4.87 -3.17 0.47
N PRO A 179 -4.39 -2.12 1.16
CA PRO A 179 -3.15 -2.14 1.92
C PRO A 179 -3.11 -3.15 3.09
N LEU A 180 -4.27 -3.56 3.59
CA LEU A 180 -4.40 -4.46 4.74
C LEU A 180 -4.41 -5.94 4.36
N THR A 181 -4.41 -6.26 3.06
CA THR A 181 -4.67 -7.62 2.57
C THR A 181 -3.56 -8.15 1.67
N ASN A 182 -2.31 -7.77 1.94
CA ASN A 182 -1.16 -8.27 1.19
C ASN A 182 -1.10 -9.81 1.21
N PRO A 183 -1.07 -10.47 0.03
CA PRO A 183 -1.07 -11.93 -0.07
C PRO A 183 0.16 -12.62 0.52
N ALA A 184 1.29 -11.91 0.68
CA ALA A 184 2.49 -12.43 1.31
C ALA A 184 2.45 -12.36 2.85
N GLY A 185 1.39 -11.77 3.44
CA GLY A 185 1.30 -11.61 4.88
C GLY A 185 2.39 -10.68 5.43
N ALA A 186 2.62 -9.55 4.78
CA ALA A 186 3.67 -8.61 5.14
C ALA A 186 3.67 -8.29 6.64
N THR A 187 4.83 -8.45 7.28
CA THR A 187 5.05 -8.21 8.70
C THR A 187 5.64 -6.83 8.97
N TYR A 188 6.15 -6.17 7.94
CA TYR A 188 6.63 -4.79 7.94
C TYR A 188 5.84 -3.98 6.91
N GLN A 189 5.48 -2.72 7.24
CA GLN A 189 4.68 -1.93 6.32
C GLN A 189 4.94 -0.42 6.41
N VAL A 190 5.04 0.24 5.26
CA VAL A 190 4.85 1.69 5.12
C VAL A 190 3.53 1.90 4.38
N MET A 191 2.55 2.47 5.07
CA MET A 191 1.19 2.62 4.56
C MET A 191 0.78 4.08 4.55
N GLY A 192 0.52 4.62 3.36
CA GLY A 192 -0.09 5.93 3.22
C GLY A 192 -1.63 5.87 3.25
N VAL A 193 -2.25 6.91 3.79
CA VAL A 193 -3.72 7.03 3.87
C VAL A 193 -4.19 8.35 3.27
N TYR A 194 -5.41 8.34 2.70
CA TYR A 194 -5.99 9.51 2.04
C TYR A 194 -6.60 10.55 2.99
N ASP A 195 -6.63 10.27 4.30
CA ASP A 195 -7.22 11.13 5.33
C ASP A 195 -6.45 10.98 6.64
N GLU A 196 -6.08 12.10 7.29
CA GLU A 196 -5.30 12.11 8.53
C GLU A 196 -6.00 11.33 9.66
N SER A 197 -7.33 11.36 9.71
CA SER A 197 -8.12 10.64 10.73
C SER A 197 -7.99 9.12 10.67
N LEU A 198 -7.49 8.57 9.55
CA LEU A 198 -7.27 7.13 9.37
C LEU A 198 -5.90 6.65 9.87
N VAL A 199 -4.96 7.56 10.15
CA VAL A 199 -3.58 7.20 10.50
C VAL A 199 -3.52 6.30 11.74
N GLU A 200 -4.06 6.75 12.86
CA GLU A 200 -4.04 5.98 14.12
C GLU A 200 -4.94 4.75 14.08
N PRO A 201 -6.20 4.82 13.59
CA PRO A 201 -7.06 3.64 13.48
C PRO A 201 -6.45 2.53 12.62
N LEU A 202 -5.87 2.87 11.45
CA LEU A 202 -5.29 1.85 10.58
C LEU A 202 -3.95 1.33 11.09
N ALA A 203 -3.21 2.11 11.88
CA ALA A 203 -2.06 1.60 12.62
C ALA A 203 -2.51 0.51 13.62
N GLN A 204 -3.60 0.75 14.36
CA GLN A 204 -4.14 -0.28 15.27
C GLN A 204 -4.62 -1.52 14.51
N VAL A 205 -5.29 -1.34 13.36
CA VAL A 205 -5.71 -2.47 12.51
C VAL A 205 -4.50 -3.29 12.02
N LEU A 206 -3.42 -2.64 11.57
CA LEU A 206 -2.19 -3.34 11.15
C LEU A 206 -1.59 -4.17 12.28
N SER A 207 -1.51 -3.62 13.49
CA SER A 207 -1.06 -4.34 14.69
C SER A 207 -1.95 -5.55 14.99
N ASN A 208 -3.28 -5.39 14.96
CA ASN A 208 -4.24 -6.49 15.16
C ASN A 208 -4.11 -7.58 14.09
N LEU A 209 -3.68 -7.23 12.88
CA LEU A 209 -3.42 -8.16 11.77
C LEU A 209 -2.04 -8.81 11.81
N GLY A 210 -1.23 -8.53 12.85
CA GLY A 210 0.08 -9.16 13.08
C GLY A 210 1.27 -8.46 12.44
N VAL A 211 1.12 -7.20 12.00
CA VAL A 211 2.25 -6.40 11.52
C VAL A 211 3.12 -6.00 12.72
N LYS A 212 4.41 -6.31 12.64
CA LYS A 212 5.37 -6.10 13.74
C LYS A 212 5.90 -4.66 13.79
N ARG A 213 6.21 -4.10 12.62
CA ARG A 213 6.73 -2.74 12.48
C ARG A 213 6.06 -2.05 11.29
N ALA A 214 5.61 -0.82 11.49
CA ALA A 214 5.04 -0.04 10.41
C ALA A 214 5.16 1.47 10.65
N MET A 215 5.02 2.22 9.56
CA MET A 215 4.66 3.65 9.58
C MET A 215 3.36 3.80 8.80
N VAL A 216 2.30 4.27 9.46
CA VAL A 216 1.09 4.75 8.80
C VAL A 216 1.19 6.25 8.68
N VAL A 217 1.05 6.77 7.46
CA VAL A 217 1.43 8.14 7.14
C VAL A 217 0.36 8.89 6.36
N TYR A 218 0.30 10.20 6.55
CA TYR A 218 -0.54 11.12 5.78
C TYR A 218 0.22 12.39 5.50
N GLY A 219 0.48 12.69 4.23
CA GLY A 219 1.03 13.97 3.81
C GLY A 219 -0.03 15.06 3.93
N ARG A 220 0.27 16.15 4.67
CA ARG A 220 -0.71 17.23 4.95
C ARG A 220 -1.09 18.08 3.74
N ASP A 221 -0.51 17.80 2.59
CA ASP A 221 -0.96 18.26 1.27
C ASP A 221 -2.01 17.34 0.62
N GLY A 222 -2.50 16.34 1.36
CA GLY A 222 -3.50 15.37 0.92
C GLY A 222 -2.92 14.16 0.21
N LEU A 223 -1.63 13.87 0.43
CA LEU A 223 -0.91 12.77 -0.21
C LEU A 223 -0.94 11.51 0.66
N ASP A 224 -1.27 10.35 0.08
CA ASP A 224 -1.20 9.05 0.73
C ASP A 224 0.21 8.42 0.66
N GLU A 225 1.21 9.25 0.93
CA GLU A 225 2.65 8.91 0.99
C GLU A 225 3.35 9.84 1.99
N ILE A 226 4.62 9.62 2.29
CA ILE A 226 5.45 10.64 2.96
C ILE A 226 5.68 11.77 1.96
N SER A 227 5.19 12.96 2.29
CA SER A 227 5.23 14.11 1.40
C SER A 227 6.61 14.77 1.34
N ALA A 228 7.05 15.10 0.12
CA ALA A 228 8.20 15.96 -0.12
C ALA A 228 7.82 17.44 -0.25
N SER A 229 6.52 17.76 -0.31
CA SER A 229 6.02 19.14 -0.48
C SER A 229 5.37 19.72 0.77
N ASN A 230 5.15 18.90 1.83
CA ASN A 230 4.53 19.33 3.07
C ASN A 230 5.04 18.49 4.26
N GLU A 231 4.54 18.78 5.44
CA GLU A 231 4.64 17.92 6.61
C GLU A 231 3.88 16.62 6.40
N THR A 232 4.33 15.57 7.05
CA THR A 232 3.66 14.28 7.10
C THR A 232 3.36 13.90 8.54
N PHE A 233 2.10 13.61 8.84
CA PHE A 233 1.70 13.02 10.10
C PHE A 233 1.95 11.51 10.07
N VAL A 234 2.54 10.97 11.13
CA VAL A 234 3.01 9.59 11.21
C VAL A 234 2.49 8.93 12.49
N CYS A 235 1.99 7.70 12.38
CA CYS A 235 1.88 6.77 13.49
C CYS A 235 2.82 5.59 13.22
N GLU A 236 3.85 5.47 14.03
CA GLU A 236 4.83 4.38 13.96
C GLU A 236 4.44 3.26 14.92
N ILE A 237 4.54 2.03 14.42
CA ILE A 237 4.33 0.79 15.18
C ILE A 237 5.69 0.10 15.35
N ASN A 238 6.02 -0.26 16.58
CA ASN A 238 7.13 -1.13 16.89
C ASN A 238 6.72 -2.11 17.98
N GLU A 239 6.53 -3.39 17.63
CA GLU A 239 6.13 -4.47 18.57
C GLU A 239 4.96 -4.08 19.49
N ASN A 240 3.84 -3.63 18.92
CA ASN A 240 2.64 -3.15 19.64
C ASN A 240 2.80 -1.83 20.42
N GLN A 241 3.91 -1.13 20.29
CA GLN A 241 4.07 0.24 20.77
C GLN A 241 3.73 1.21 19.64
N PHE A 242 2.96 2.24 19.97
CA PHE A 242 2.51 3.26 19.01
C PHE A 242 3.12 4.60 19.39
N LYS A 243 3.65 5.30 18.39
CA LYS A 243 4.20 6.65 18.55
C LYS A 243 3.74 7.53 17.41
N THR A 244 3.09 8.65 17.74
CA THR A 244 2.70 9.66 16.75
C THR A 244 3.68 10.83 16.75
N TYR A 245 3.97 11.34 15.57
CA TYR A 245 4.82 12.51 15.36
C TYR A 245 4.63 13.08 13.95
N THR A 246 5.20 14.25 13.72
CA THR A 246 5.21 14.91 12.41
C THR A 246 6.63 15.00 11.90
N ILE A 247 6.83 14.73 10.62
CA ILE A 247 8.10 14.88 9.91
C ILE A 247 7.97 15.84 8.74
N SER A 248 9.08 16.46 8.34
CA SER A 248 9.18 17.28 7.14
C SER A 248 10.52 17.04 6.44
N PRO A 249 10.64 17.34 5.13
CA PRO A 249 11.89 17.16 4.38
C PRO A 249 13.09 17.85 5.03
N GLU A 250 12.90 19.05 5.57
CA GLU A 250 13.95 19.88 6.14
C GLU A 250 14.60 19.24 7.38
N GLN A 251 13.86 18.43 8.14
CA GLN A 251 14.41 17.70 9.30
C GLN A 251 15.51 16.72 8.90
N PHE A 252 15.53 16.31 7.64
CA PHE A 252 16.49 15.36 7.06
C PHE A 252 17.49 16.02 6.11
N GLY A 253 17.58 17.36 6.12
CA GLY A 253 18.46 18.10 5.23
C GLY A 253 18.02 18.10 3.76
N LEU A 254 16.77 17.69 3.49
CA LEU A 254 16.19 17.69 2.15
C LEU A 254 15.44 19.00 1.88
N GLN A 255 15.43 19.42 0.62
CA GLN A 255 14.70 20.61 0.21
C GLN A 255 13.24 20.24 -0.05
N ARG A 256 12.31 21.01 0.53
CA ARG A 256 10.88 20.92 0.22
C ARG A 256 10.64 21.31 -1.24
N CYS A 257 9.86 20.53 -1.95
CA CYS A 257 9.48 20.80 -3.32
C CYS A 257 8.09 21.44 -3.43
N LEU A 258 7.71 21.86 -4.61
CA LEU A 258 6.33 22.23 -4.91
C LEU A 258 5.51 20.95 -5.15
N LYS A 259 4.21 20.98 -4.78
CA LYS A 259 3.31 19.83 -4.99
C LYS A 259 3.24 19.41 -6.46
N ASP A 260 3.28 20.35 -7.38
CA ASP A 260 3.24 20.09 -8.83
C ASP A 260 4.45 19.27 -9.33
N GLU A 261 5.59 19.30 -8.63
CA GLU A 261 6.75 18.46 -8.95
C GLU A 261 6.54 16.97 -8.66
N LEU A 262 5.50 16.63 -7.90
CA LEU A 262 5.14 15.26 -7.56
C LEU A 262 4.07 14.68 -8.50
N VAL A 263 3.47 15.51 -9.36
CA VAL A 263 2.40 15.10 -10.27
C VAL A 263 2.95 14.14 -11.32
N GLY A 264 2.28 13.00 -11.46
CA GLY A 264 2.56 12.01 -12.50
C GLY A 264 1.70 12.21 -13.75
N GLY A 265 1.77 11.24 -14.62
CA GLY A 265 1.06 11.24 -15.90
C GLY A 265 0.58 9.85 -16.30
N THR A 266 0.67 9.57 -17.58
CA THR A 266 0.40 8.25 -18.17
C THR A 266 1.38 7.19 -17.61
N PRO A 267 1.11 5.89 -17.74
CA PRO A 267 2.05 4.84 -17.35
C PRO A 267 3.47 5.03 -17.90
N LYS A 268 3.59 5.45 -19.15
CA LYS A 268 4.87 5.70 -19.80
C LYS A 268 5.61 6.90 -19.20
N GLU A 269 4.91 7.98 -18.88
CA GLU A 269 5.48 9.16 -18.23
C GLU A 269 5.94 8.82 -16.81
N ASN A 270 5.15 8.04 -16.04
CA ASN A 270 5.51 7.61 -14.71
C ASN A 270 6.70 6.62 -14.72
N ALA A 271 6.76 5.73 -15.69
CA ALA A 271 7.92 4.87 -15.91
C ALA A 271 9.20 5.69 -16.21
N GLN A 272 9.08 6.78 -16.98
CA GLN A 272 10.21 7.68 -17.23
C GLN A 272 10.65 8.42 -15.96
N ILE A 273 9.70 8.94 -15.15
CA ILE A 273 10.01 9.57 -13.85
C ILE A 273 10.74 8.58 -12.95
N THR A 274 10.25 7.34 -12.86
CA THR A 274 10.92 6.27 -12.10
C THR A 274 12.36 6.06 -12.57
N ARG A 275 12.59 5.88 -13.88
CA ARG A 275 13.96 5.73 -14.43
C ARG A 275 14.83 6.94 -14.16
N ASP A 276 14.31 8.15 -14.31
CA ASP A 276 15.02 9.39 -14.04
C ASP A 276 15.50 9.46 -12.58
N VAL A 277 14.61 9.14 -11.61
CA VAL A 277 14.95 9.11 -10.20
C VAL A 277 15.99 8.06 -9.89
N LEU A 278 15.82 6.82 -10.39
CA LEU A 278 16.76 5.73 -10.15
C LEU A 278 18.15 5.95 -10.81
N ASN A 279 18.23 6.82 -11.82
CA ASN A 279 19.45 7.29 -12.42
C ASN A 279 20.04 8.57 -11.77
N GLY A 280 19.51 8.98 -10.61
CA GLY A 280 20.09 10.05 -9.80
C GLY A 280 19.60 11.46 -10.15
N LYS A 281 18.59 11.64 -11.02
CA LYS A 281 18.03 12.96 -11.34
C LYS A 281 17.56 13.67 -10.08
N GLN A 282 18.02 14.90 -9.87
CA GLN A 282 17.65 15.73 -8.73
C GLN A 282 16.25 16.34 -8.93
N GLY A 283 15.58 16.72 -7.83
CA GLY A 283 14.28 17.38 -7.83
C GLY A 283 13.28 16.77 -6.85
N GLY A 284 12.04 17.27 -6.85
CA GLY A 284 10.99 16.87 -5.90
C GLY A 284 10.66 15.39 -5.93
N SER A 285 10.62 14.78 -7.12
CA SER A 285 10.37 13.33 -7.25
C SER A 285 11.44 12.49 -6.55
N ARG A 286 12.73 12.89 -6.64
CA ARG A 286 13.80 12.21 -5.90
C ARG A 286 13.63 12.40 -4.40
N THR A 287 13.33 13.61 -3.93
CA THR A 287 13.10 13.87 -2.50
C THR A 287 11.98 12.98 -1.96
N ALA A 288 10.86 12.85 -2.68
CA ALA A 288 9.76 11.97 -2.30
C ALA A 288 10.22 10.50 -2.20
N VAL A 289 10.97 10.01 -3.18
CA VAL A 289 11.49 8.63 -3.16
C VAL A 289 12.47 8.42 -2.01
N LEU A 290 13.37 9.38 -1.73
CA LEU A 290 14.31 9.29 -0.61
C LEU A 290 13.59 9.15 0.73
N MET A 291 12.55 9.94 0.98
CA MET A 291 11.79 9.88 2.22
C MET A 291 11.01 8.56 2.36
N ASN A 292 10.32 8.13 1.31
CA ASN A 292 9.51 6.91 1.33
C ASN A 292 10.37 5.64 1.31
N ALA A 293 11.44 5.59 0.52
CA ALA A 293 12.39 4.48 0.53
C ALA A 293 13.18 4.43 1.85
N GLY A 294 13.59 5.59 2.38
CA GLY A 294 14.23 5.68 3.69
C GLY A 294 13.38 5.11 4.81
N ALA A 295 12.08 5.42 4.82
CA ALA A 295 11.13 4.84 5.75
C ALA A 295 11.04 3.30 5.58
N GLY A 296 10.99 2.80 4.35
CA GLY A 296 10.98 1.37 4.09
C GLY A 296 12.25 0.64 4.54
N LEU A 297 13.43 1.25 4.36
CA LEU A 297 14.70 0.71 4.83
C LEU A 297 14.78 0.69 6.36
N TYR A 298 14.27 1.74 7.03
CA TYR A 298 14.19 1.82 8.48
C TYR A 298 13.21 0.80 9.06
N ILE A 299 11.98 0.75 8.57
CA ILE A 299 10.95 -0.20 9.02
C ILE A 299 11.36 -1.64 8.72
N GLY A 300 12.00 -1.88 7.57
CA GLY A 300 12.57 -3.18 7.20
C GLY A 300 13.80 -3.61 8.02
N GLY A 301 14.22 -2.81 9.00
CA GLY A 301 15.30 -3.14 9.92
C GLY A 301 16.70 -3.12 9.31
N LYS A 302 16.88 -2.42 8.19
CA LYS A 302 18.19 -2.31 7.54
C LYS A 302 19.09 -1.28 8.21
N VAL A 303 18.48 -0.30 8.84
CA VAL A 303 19.11 0.81 9.57
C VAL A 303 18.32 1.15 10.84
N ASP A 304 18.92 1.89 11.77
CA ASP A 304 18.37 2.14 13.11
C ASP A 304 17.58 3.46 13.21
N SER A 305 17.53 4.26 12.14
CA SER A 305 16.79 5.53 12.12
C SER A 305 16.29 5.91 10.74
N LEU A 306 15.26 6.74 10.68
CA LEU A 306 14.72 7.26 9.43
C LEU A 306 15.77 8.09 8.66
N GLN A 307 16.60 8.91 9.37
CA GLN A 307 17.71 9.64 8.74
C GLN A 307 18.68 8.68 8.05
N ALA A 308 19.15 7.65 8.75
CA ALA A 308 20.06 6.67 8.17
C ALA A 308 19.42 5.92 6.98
N GLY A 309 18.10 5.72 7.01
CA GLY A 309 17.36 5.14 5.88
C GLY A 309 17.35 6.05 4.66
N ILE A 310 17.14 7.33 4.86
CA ILE A 310 17.17 8.35 3.79
C ILE A 310 18.59 8.46 3.18
N ASP A 311 19.61 8.48 4.03
CA ASP A 311 21.02 8.54 3.58
C ASP A 311 21.38 7.28 2.77
N LEU A 312 20.98 6.11 3.24
CA LEU A 312 21.17 4.86 2.49
C LEU A 312 20.40 4.84 1.16
N ALA A 313 19.16 5.34 1.14
CA ALA A 313 18.39 5.45 -0.10
C ALA A 313 19.10 6.34 -1.14
N ALA A 314 19.70 7.45 -0.69
CA ALA A 314 20.50 8.32 -1.54
C ALA A 314 21.74 7.60 -2.09
N GLU A 315 22.48 6.88 -1.24
CA GLU A 315 23.64 6.07 -1.64
C GLU A 315 23.26 5.01 -2.70
N LEU A 316 22.15 4.30 -2.49
CA LEU A 316 21.68 3.25 -3.40
C LEU A 316 21.31 3.79 -4.79
N ILE A 317 20.73 5.00 -4.83
CA ILE A 317 20.41 5.68 -6.09
C ILE A 317 21.71 6.17 -6.75
N ASP A 318 22.55 6.91 -6.02
CA ASP A 318 23.75 7.57 -6.56
C ASP A 318 24.83 6.59 -7.00
N SER A 319 24.90 5.41 -6.38
CA SER A 319 25.80 4.33 -6.81
C SER A 319 25.29 3.51 -8.01
N GLY A 320 24.03 3.74 -8.47
CA GLY A 320 23.41 2.98 -9.55
C GLY A 320 22.77 1.65 -9.12
N LYS A 321 22.93 1.21 -7.87
CA LYS A 321 22.38 -0.07 -7.37
C LYS A 321 20.86 -0.15 -7.50
N ALA A 322 20.16 0.98 -7.30
CA ALA A 322 18.70 1.03 -7.45
C ALA A 322 18.27 0.81 -8.92
N ASN A 323 18.99 1.38 -9.87
CA ASN A 323 18.74 1.15 -11.30
C ASN A 323 19.09 -0.28 -11.72
N GLU A 324 20.20 -0.82 -11.23
CA GLU A 324 20.57 -2.24 -11.45
C GLU A 324 19.47 -3.18 -10.93
N LYS A 325 18.88 -2.88 -9.77
CA LYS A 325 17.76 -3.64 -9.20
C LYS A 325 16.52 -3.60 -10.10
N LEU A 326 16.19 -2.46 -10.70
CA LEU A 326 15.11 -2.38 -11.69
C LEU A 326 15.37 -3.28 -12.90
N GLU A 327 16.57 -3.21 -13.48
CA GLU A 327 16.92 -4.02 -14.66
C GLU A 327 16.95 -5.53 -14.32
N GLU A 328 17.40 -5.89 -13.12
CA GLU A 328 17.32 -7.25 -12.61
C GLU A 328 15.86 -7.71 -12.46
N PHE A 329 14.98 -6.88 -11.90
CA PHE A 329 13.56 -7.19 -11.73
C PHE A 329 12.87 -7.39 -13.08
N ILE A 330 13.12 -6.50 -14.05
CA ILE A 330 12.61 -6.64 -15.42
C ILE A 330 13.07 -7.99 -16.02
N LYS A 331 14.37 -8.26 -15.97
CA LYS A 331 14.94 -9.48 -16.55
C LYS A 331 14.36 -10.75 -15.90
N GLU A 332 14.33 -10.78 -14.58
CA GLU A 332 13.91 -11.99 -13.85
C GLU A 332 12.39 -12.22 -13.92
N SER A 333 11.56 -11.16 -13.97
CA SER A 333 10.12 -11.32 -14.13
C SER A 333 9.73 -11.90 -15.50
N ASN A 334 10.54 -11.69 -16.54
CA ASN A 334 10.29 -12.16 -17.91
C ASN A 334 10.87 -13.55 -18.22
N LYS A 335 11.40 -14.28 -17.24
CA LYS A 335 11.83 -15.68 -17.38
C LYS A 335 10.69 -16.65 -17.05
#